data_b3524594bb646f22a1c16ba90cc75af0
#
_entry.id   b3524594bb646f22a1c16ba90cc75af0
#
_cell.length_a   1.000
_cell.length_b   1.000
_cell.length_c   1.000
_cell.angle_alpha   90.00
_cell.angle_beta   90.00
_cell.angle_gamma   90.00
#
_symmetry.space_group_name_H-M   'P 1'
#
loop_
_entity.id
_entity.type
_entity.pdbx_description
1 polymer ?
#
loop_
_entity_poly.entity_id
_entity_poly.type
_entity_poly.pdbx_seq_one_letter_code
_entity_poly.pdbx_strand_id
1 'polypeptide(L)'
;MRSAAFARPRHRPAGPRPAVAQTAVLGTGLAAGAGVAVAHSPYLEHPAVHGVLYGALIAAMTTVACVALYRGIERRLWLVLLTLALYSATALDTLATPGLDAAGQIAWAAVLVVAVYILLSFPEGRLPDQVARGVVAATAMGAVLVWGALLATAERLPEFMPSASCQGQCPRNPVRIVGGGAAVGDVLAVASWSLTAGALIAVAVALTFRMRTAPAIGRRTTSPILVSVLAVGATFAAAAVARAGGAAPATLERLGWFSTATSLTIPCAFLAGMLGARVFAGGALERLVARLSAGARDLDARRVLADALGDPSLTVAFWRPQRREYVDAGGHPVQPPAGATGRSTTIVRQDGDPLAMIVHDAALDAEPGLVGAAGGAALMMLENARLEADLRASVADLRASRARLASAADAGQREIERNLHDGAQQRLVALRMRLADAEAQVVSDDELRRSLGELGADTEETIDELRSLAHGVYPAVLVDHGLASALASVAGRSPLPVRVETALPGPLAPAIEAAVYFCCLEAIQNAAKHAGVGATVTVSVRAHAGRVAFEIRDDGVGFDVHDVHDVHGGHGLTNLNDRVAAVGGDVHVASGHGAGTTVRGDVPATT
;
A
#
# COMPACT_ATOMS: atom_id res chain seq x y z
N MET A 1 24.37 9.19 -2.13
CA MET A 1 23.50 10.26 -1.66
C MET A 1 23.28 11.26 -2.79
N ARG A 2 22.23 11.12 -3.57
CA ARG A 2 21.72 12.16 -4.48
C ARG A 2 20.24 12.33 -4.14
N SER A 3 19.91 13.53 -3.68
CA SER A 3 18.59 14.01 -3.31
C SER A 3 17.64 13.83 -4.50
N ALA A 4 16.64 12.95 -4.36
CA ALA A 4 15.54 12.84 -5.29
C ALA A 4 14.65 14.06 -5.12
N ALA A 5 14.83 15.05 -5.97
CA ALA A 5 13.90 16.15 -6.11
C ALA A 5 12.57 15.59 -6.64
N PHE A 6 11.54 15.60 -5.79
CA PHE A 6 10.16 15.37 -6.18
C PHE A 6 9.79 16.36 -7.30
N ALA A 7 9.83 15.90 -8.54
CA ALA A 7 9.29 16.63 -9.67
C ALA A 7 7.77 16.73 -9.48
N ARG A 8 7.30 17.90 -9.05
CA ARG A 8 5.87 18.25 -9.05
C ARG A 8 5.32 18.05 -10.45
N PRO A 9 4.19 17.35 -10.64
CA PRO A 9 3.56 17.26 -11.95
C PRO A 9 3.18 18.67 -12.41
N ARG A 10 3.90 19.18 -13.38
CA ARG A 10 3.53 20.36 -14.16
C ARG A 10 2.43 19.91 -15.12
N HIS A 11 1.20 20.11 -14.75
CA HIS A 11 0.04 20.46 -15.57
C HIS A 11 -1.17 20.52 -14.63
N ARG A 12 -1.34 21.67 -13.97
CA ARG A 12 -2.70 22.11 -13.70
C ARG A 12 -3.19 22.65 -15.04
N PRO A 13 -4.17 22.01 -15.71
CA PRO A 13 -4.94 22.71 -16.72
C PRO A 13 -5.54 23.94 -16.04
N ALA A 14 -5.51 25.07 -16.72
CA ALA A 14 -6.21 26.28 -16.30
C ALA A 14 -7.64 25.86 -15.96
N GLY A 15 -8.04 26.01 -14.69
CA GLY A 15 -9.16 25.31 -14.11
C GLY A 15 -10.49 25.56 -14.82
N PRO A 16 -11.47 24.69 -14.59
CA PRO A 16 -12.87 24.82 -15.05
C PRO A 16 -13.59 26.04 -14.49
N ARG A 17 -12.88 26.94 -13.80
CA ARG A 17 -13.43 28.11 -13.10
C ARG A 17 -14.28 29.04 -13.98
N PRO A 18 -13.87 29.46 -15.21
CA PRO A 18 -14.71 30.32 -16.03
C PRO A 18 -15.98 29.62 -16.53
N ALA A 19 -15.90 28.35 -16.96
CA ALA A 19 -17.04 27.59 -17.43
C ALA A 19 -18.06 27.31 -16.30
N VAL A 20 -17.61 27.00 -15.09
CA VAL A 20 -18.47 26.82 -13.92
C VAL A 20 -19.18 28.13 -13.56
N ALA A 21 -18.46 29.26 -13.54
CA ALA A 21 -19.04 30.56 -13.26
C ALA A 21 -20.07 30.96 -14.32
N GLN A 22 -19.76 30.78 -15.60
CA GLN A 22 -20.70 31.04 -16.70
C GLN A 22 -21.96 30.19 -16.61
N THR A 23 -21.82 28.89 -16.34
CA THR A 23 -22.95 27.98 -16.16
C THR A 23 -23.81 28.37 -14.96
N ALA A 24 -23.20 28.76 -13.85
CA ALA A 24 -23.90 29.22 -12.66
C ALA A 24 -24.70 30.50 -12.95
N VAL A 25 -24.10 31.48 -13.61
CA VAL A 25 -24.78 32.74 -13.97
C VAL A 25 -25.93 32.49 -14.93
N LEU A 26 -25.70 31.75 -16.02
CA LEU A 26 -26.75 31.42 -16.97
C LEU A 26 -27.87 30.61 -16.34
N GLY A 27 -27.55 29.59 -15.55
CA GLY A 27 -28.55 28.76 -14.90
C GLY A 27 -29.36 29.50 -13.86
N THR A 28 -28.73 30.42 -13.09
CA THR A 28 -29.44 31.28 -12.15
C THR A 28 -30.37 32.24 -12.87
N GLY A 29 -29.94 32.83 -14.00
CA GLY A 29 -30.76 33.67 -14.83
C GLY A 29 -31.99 32.94 -15.41
N LEU A 30 -31.77 31.72 -15.91
CA LEU A 30 -32.84 30.84 -16.41
C LEU A 30 -33.82 30.44 -15.29
N ALA A 31 -33.32 30.09 -14.11
CA ALA A 31 -34.12 29.73 -12.95
C ALA A 31 -35.03 30.89 -12.51
N ALA A 32 -34.45 32.10 -12.42
CA ALA A 32 -35.22 33.30 -12.09
C ALA A 32 -36.24 33.65 -13.17
N GLY A 33 -35.82 33.68 -14.44
CA GLY A 33 -36.73 34.02 -15.57
C GLY A 33 -37.88 33.04 -15.72
N ALA A 34 -37.63 31.75 -15.71
CA ALA A 34 -38.67 30.72 -15.81
C ALA A 34 -39.55 30.70 -14.56
N GLY A 35 -38.98 30.85 -13.37
CA GLY A 35 -39.75 30.94 -12.13
C GLY A 35 -40.69 32.13 -12.10
N VAL A 36 -40.23 33.31 -12.57
CA VAL A 36 -41.08 34.50 -12.70
C VAL A 36 -42.16 34.30 -13.75
N ALA A 37 -41.85 33.71 -14.91
CA ALA A 37 -42.83 33.39 -15.96
C ALA A 37 -43.96 32.51 -15.42
N VAL A 38 -43.63 31.42 -14.73
CA VAL A 38 -44.58 30.51 -14.10
C VAL A 38 -45.37 31.20 -12.98
N ALA A 39 -44.73 32.06 -12.17
CA ALA A 39 -45.37 32.79 -11.08
C ALA A 39 -46.42 33.82 -11.56
N HIS A 40 -46.39 34.21 -12.82
CA HIS A 40 -47.37 35.10 -13.44
C HIS A 40 -48.36 34.36 -14.36
N SER A 41 -48.38 33.04 -14.34
CA SER A 41 -49.33 32.26 -15.13
C SER A 41 -50.78 32.50 -14.70
N PRO A 42 -51.66 32.81 -15.62
CA PRO A 42 -53.10 32.95 -15.30
C PRO A 42 -53.81 31.59 -15.17
N TYR A 43 -53.14 30.50 -15.50
CA TYR A 43 -53.71 29.15 -15.55
C TYR A 43 -53.44 28.30 -14.30
N LEU A 44 -52.63 28.80 -13.38
CA LEU A 44 -52.25 28.09 -12.16
C LEU A 44 -53.05 28.63 -10.97
N GLU A 45 -53.52 27.74 -10.12
CA GLU A 45 -54.26 28.11 -8.91
C GLU A 45 -53.36 28.76 -7.86
N HIS A 46 -52.06 28.31 -7.80
CA HIS A 46 -51.03 28.84 -6.92
C HIS A 46 -49.75 29.22 -7.68
N PRO A 47 -49.79 30.24 -8.59
CA PRO A 47 -48.71 30.48 -9.55
C PRO A 47 -47.38 30.85 -8.86
N ALA A 48 -47.40 31.58 -7.76
CA ALA A 48 -46.19 31.95 -7.03
C ALA A 48 -45.45 30.71 -6.47
N VAL A 49 -46.18 29.76 -5.92
CA VAL A 49 -45.60 28.54 -5.38
C VAL A 49 -45.00 27.65 -6.49
N HIS A 50 -45.74 27.51 -7.59
CA HIS A 50 -45.24 26.81 -8.77
C HIS A 50 -44.00 27.46 -9.36
N GLY A 51 -43.97 28.80 -9.42
CA GLY A 51 -42.81 29.55 -9.88
C GLY A 51 -41.56 29.32 -9.02
N VAL A 52 -41.73 29.29 -7.71
CA VAL A 52 -40.63 28.99 -6.78
C VAL A 52 -40.10 27.55 -6.97
N LEU A 53 -41.03 26.56 -7.04
CA LEU A 53 -40.63 25.16 -7.23
C LEU A 53 -39.96 24.92 -8.58
N TYR A 54 -40.44 25.59 -9.61
CA TYR A 54 -39.89 25.51 -10.96
C TYR A 54 -38.50 26.12 -11.04
N GLY A 55 -38.33 27.30 -10.45
CA GLY A 55 -37.03 27.95 -10.31
C GLY A 55 -36.06 27.10 -9.49
N ALA A 56 -36.52 26.49 -8.39
CA ALA A 56 -35.73 25.61 -7.57
C ALA A 56 -35.23 24.36 -8.32
N LEU A 57 -36.07 23.78 -9.17
CA LEU A 57 -35.70 22.62 -9.99
C LEU A 57 -34.62 22.99 -11.02
N ILE A 58 -34.75 24.15 -11.69
CA ILE A 58 -33.73 24.64 -12.62
C ILE A 58 -32.43 24.96 -11.87
N ALA A 59 -32.50 25.56 -10.68
CA ALA A 59 -31.31 25.82 -9.84
C ALA A 59 -30.62 24.53 -9.39
N ALA A 60 -31.38 23.50 -9.01
CA ALA A 60 -30.85 22.18 -8.69
C ALA A 60 -30.18 21.51 -9.89
N MET A 61 -30.77 21.57 -11.08
CA MET A 61 -30.12 21.08 -12.31
C MET A 61 -28.86 21.86 -12.65
N THR A 62 -28.86 23.19 -12.44
CA THR A 62 -27.66 24.03 -12.59
C THR A 62 -26.55 23.60 -11.63
N THR A 63 -26.91 23.27 -10.40
CA THR A 63 -25.94 22.75 -9.40
C THR A 63 -25.31 21.45 -9.85
N VAL A 64 -26.11 20.50 -10.39
CA VAL A 64 -25.59 19.25 -10.99
C VAL A 64 -24.62 19.56 -12.12
N ALA A 65 -24.96 20.51 -12.99
CA ALA A 65 -24.09 20.92 -14.10
C ALA A 65 -22.75 21.49 -13.61
N CYS A 66 -22.80 22.40 -12.62
CA CYS A 66 -21.62 22.99 -12.03
C CYS A 66 -20.70 21.95 -11.35
N VAL A 67 -21.29 21.00 -10.61
CA VAL A 67 -20.55 19.90 -9.98
C VAL A 67 -19.93 18.97 -11.03
N ALA A 68 -20.65 18.66 -12.10
CA ALA A 68 -20.14 17.84 -13.20
C ALA A 68 -18.94 18.50 -13.90
N LEU A 69 -19.03 19.81 -14.17
CA LEU A 69 -17.95 20.63 -14.73
C LEU A 69 -16.73 20.69 -13.81
N TYR A 70 -16.96 20.96 -12.54
CA TYR A 70 -15.87 21.02 -11.55
C TYR A 70 -15.09 19.69 -11.46
N ARG A 71 -15.76 18.59 -11.81
CA ARG A 71 -15.18 17.24 -11.88
C ARG A 71 -14.48 16.90 -13.20
N GLY A 72 -14.46 17.83 -14.15
CA GLY A 72 -13.80 17.60 -15.45
C GLY A 72 -14.61 16.72 -16.41
N ILE A 73 -15.94 16.60 -16.18
CA ILE A 73 -16.85 15.89 -17.08
C ILE A 73 -17.26 16.85 -18.22
N GLU A 74 -16.29 17.48 -18.87
CA GLU A 74 -16.51 18.54 -19.85
C GLU A 74 -17.20 18.06 -21.13
N ARG A 75 -16.99 16.82 -21.52
CA ARG A 75 -17.50 16.26 -22.80
C ARG A 75 -19.04 16.26 -22.91
N ARG A 76 -19.79 16.55 -21.84
CA ARG A 76 -21.24 16.44 -21.76
C ARG A 76 -21.92 17.72 -21.30
N LEU A 77 -21.16 18.76 -21.11
CA LEU A 77 -21.68 20.06 -20.70
C LEU A 77 -22.83 20.51 -21.59
N TRP A 78 -22.70 20.34 -22.92
CA TRP A 78 -23.71 20.73 -23.87
C TRP A 78 -25.06 20.03 -23.65
N LEU A 79 -25.07 18.75 -23.23
CA LEU A 79 -26.32 18.02 -22.94
C LEU A 79 -27.02 18.58 -21.71
N VAL A 80 -26.26 18.89 -20.65
CA VAL A 80 -26.82 19.45 -19.43
C VAL A 80 -27.31 20.87 -19.66
N LEU A 81 -26.55 21.68 -20.40
CA LEU A 81 -26.98 23.02 -20.80
C LEU A 81 -28.23 22.99 -21.72
N LEU A 82 -28.28 22.04 -22.66
CA LEU A 82 -29.44 21.83 -23.50
C LEU A 82 -30.65 21.46 -22.67
N THR A 83 -30.51 20.54 -21.71
CA THR A 83 -31.62 20.16 -20.81
C THR A 83 -32.08 21.34 -19.99
N LEU A 84 -31.16 22.13 -19.47
CA LEU A 84 -31.47 23.34 -18.69
C LEU A 84 -32.23 24.37 -19.55
N ALA A 85 -31.76 24.62 -20.76
CA ALA A 85 -32.44 25.53 -21.70
C ALA A 85 -33.82 25.04 -22.10
N LEU A 86 -33.94 23.77 -22.51
CA LEU A 86 -35.21 23.16 -22.89
C LEU A 86 -36.19 23.14 -21.73
N TYR A 87 -35.72 22.74 -20.52
CA TYR A 87 -36.59 22.74 -19.34
C TYR A 87 -37.05 24.16 -18.97
N SER A 88 -36.19 25.16 -19.11
CA SER A 88 -36.58 26.57 -18.91
C SER A 88 -37.59 27.02 -19.96
N ALA A 89 -37.44 26.55 -21.21
CA ALA A 89 -38.37 26.87 -22.29
C ALA A 89 -39.77 26.23 -22.09
N THR A 90 -39.90 25.16 -21.30
CA THR A 90 -41.21 24.60 -20.97
C THR A 90 -42.09 25.57 -20.16
N ALA A 91 -41.46 26.57 -19.47
CA ALA A 91 -42.21 27.62 -18.80
C ALA A 91 -43.08 28.48 -19.76
N LEU A 92 -42.76 28.48 -21.06
CA LEU A 92 -43.54 29.19 -22.08
C LEU A 92 -44.98 28.62 -22.22
N ASP A 93 -45.20 27.34 -21.89
CA ASP A 93 -46.50 26.68 -21.85
C ASP A 93 -47.43 27.30 -20.79
N THR A 94 -46.91 28.02 -19.82
CA THR A 94 -47.70 28.66 -18.77
C THR A 94 -48.09 30.12 -19.08
N LEU A 95 -47.63 30.65 -20.21
CA LEU A 95 -47.91 32.03 -20.62
C LEU A 95 -49.16 32.06 -21.53
N ALA A 96 -50.05 33.03 -21.27
CA ALA A 96 -51.28 33.20 -22.04
C ALA A 96 -51.08 33.82 -23.44
N THR A 97 -49.93 33.64 -24.05
CA THR A 97 -49.54 34.27 -25.32
C THR A 97 -49.62 33.24 -26.44
N PRO A 98 -50.52 33.39 -27.44
CA PRO A 98 -50.60 32.47 -28.55
C PRO A 98 -49.25 32.27 -29.25
N GLY A 99 -48.85 31.03 -29.41
CA GLY A 99 -47.58 30.62 -30.01
C GLY A 99 -46.46 30.34 -29.01
N LEU A 100 -46.42 30.98 -27.84
CA LEU A 100 -45.46 30.63 -26.78
C LEU A 100 -45.81 29.32 -26.12
N ASP A 101 -47.07 29.06 -25.89
CA ASP A 101 -47.62 27.79 -25.40
C ASP A 101 -47.30 26.63 -26.37
N ALA A 102 -47.43 26.82 -27.68
CA ALA A 102 -47.02 25.82 -28.66
C ALA A 102 -45.48 25.55 -28.58
N ALA A 103 -44.69 26.59 -28.37
CA ALA A 103 -43.26 26.44 -28.19
C ALA A 103 -42.92 25.71 -26.87
N GLY A 104 -43.65 25.96 -25.79
CA GLY A 104 -43.57 25.24 -24.52
C GLY A 104 -43.88 23.74 -24.67
N GLN A 105 -44.91 23.41 -25.43
CA GLN A 105 -45.28 22.01 -25.75
C GLN A 105 -44.16 21.29 -26.52
N ILE A 106 -43.55 21.94 -27.52
CA ILE A 106 -42.40 21.39 -28.25
C ILE A 106 -41.21 21.20 -27.31
N ALA A 107 -40.98 22.15 -26.40
CA ALA A 107 -39.90 22.04 -25.40
C ALA A 107 -40.12 20.82 -24.47
N TRP A 108 -41.37 20.54 -24.04
CA TRP A 108 -41.70 19.34 -23.25
C TRP A 108 -41.37 18.04 -24.01
N ALA A 109 -41.74 17.93 -25.27
CA ALA A 109 -41.40 16.78 -26.12
C ALA A 109 -39.89 16.58 -26.20
N ALA A 110 -39.14 17.65 -26.39
CA ALA A 110 -37.69 17.62 -26.47
C ALA A 110 -37.05 17.27 -25.12
N VAL A 111 -37.53 17.83 -24.00
CA VAL A 111 -37.06 17.49 -22.64
C VAL A 111 -37.20 16.01 -22.35
N LEU A 112 -38.35 15.40 -22.71
CA LEU A 112 -38.57 13.97 -22.49
C LEU A 112 -37.49 13.12 -23.18
N VAL A 113 -37.20 13.39 -24.45
CA VAL A 113 -36.21 12.63 -25.23
C VAL A 113 -34.81 12.83 -24.67
N VAL A 114 -34.42 14.07 -24.34
CA VAL A 114 -33.11 14.39 -23.79
C VAL A 114 -32.94 13.81 -22.38
N ALA A 115 -33.99 13.86 -21.54
CA ALA A 115 -33.99 13.25 -20.21
C ALA A 115 -33.76 11.73 -20.28
N VAL A 116 -34.52 11.03 -21.16
CA VAL A 116 -34.34 9.58 -21.36
C VAL A 116 -32.94 9.26 -21.85
N TYR A 117 -32.38 10.07 -22.75
CA TYR A 117 -30.99 9.91 -23.21
C TYR A 117 -30.00 10.07 -22.05
N ILE A 118 -30.13 11.13 -21.24
CA ILE A 118 -29.22 11.38 -20.11
C ILE A 118 -29.31 10.26 -19.08
N LEU A 119 -30.50 9.85 -18.69
CA LEU A 119 -30.73 8.80 -17.71
C LEU A 119 -30.10 7.46 -18.13
N LEU A 120 -30.25 7.09 -19.41
CA LEU A 120 -29.70 5.85 -19.95
C LEU A 120 -28.19 5.95 -20.24
N SER A 121 -27.66 7.14 -20.53
CA SER A 121 -26.25 7.34 -20.81
C SER A 121 -25.39 7.54 -19.56
N PHE A 122 -25.99 7.77 -18.40
CA PHE A 122 -25.27 7.97 -17.14
C PHE A 122 -24.68 6.64 -16.58
N PRO A 123 -23.46 6.62 -16.02
CA PRO A 123 -22.49 7.72 -15.88
C PRO A 123 -21.58 7.90 -17.10
N GLU A 124 -21.56 6.99 -18.05
CA GLU A 124 -20.59 6.91 -19.16
C GLU A 124 -20.83 7.97 -20.26
N GLY A 125 -22.10 8.48 -20.40
CA GLY A 125 -22.58 9.46 -21.36
C GLY A 125 -22.62 9.00 -22.81
N ARG A 126 -22.56 7.70 -23.00
CA ARG A 126 -22.87 7.03 -24.25
C ARG A 126 -23.93 5.99 -23.97
N LEU A 127 -24.84 5.77 -24.93
CA LEU A 127 -25.80 4.70 -24.80
C LEU A 127 -25.05 3.36 -24.87
N PRO A 128 -25.16 2.52 -23.83
CA PRO A 128 -24.31 1.35 -23.69
C PRO A 128 -24.60 0.24 -24.69
N ASP A 129 -25.89 0.09 -25.07
CA ASP A 129 -26.35 -1.05 -25.85
C ASP A 129 -27.43 -0.68 -26.86
N GLN A 130 -27.89 -1.67 -27.63
CA GLN A 130 -28.96 -1.49 -28.63
C GLN A 130 -30.30 -1.25 -27.96
N VAL A 131 -30.56 -1.81 -26.77
CA VAL A 131 -31.79 -1.63 -26.02
C VAL A 131 -31.96 -0.17 -25.63
N ALA A 132 -30.92 0.42 -25.02
CA ALA A 132 -30.92 1.84 -24.64
C ALA A 132 -31.14 2.75 -25.86
N ARG A 133 -30.50 2.45 -26.99
CA ARG A 133 -30.74 3.18 -28.26
C ARG A 133 -32.17 3.02 -28.76
N GLY A 134 -32.73 1.81 -28.66
CA GLY A 134 -34.09 1.52 -29.00
C GLY A 134 -35.10 2.29 -28.15
N VAL A 135 -34.89 2.37 -26.83
CA VAL A 135 -35.76 3.14 -25.91
C VAL A 135 -35.73 4.63 -26.26
N VAL A 136 -34.57 5.21 -26.51
CA VAL A 136 -34.46 6.63 -26.91
C VAL A 136 -35.14 6.86 -28.25
N ALA A 137 -34.93 6.01 -29.25
CA ALA A 137 -35.53 6.13 -30.57
C ALA A 137 -37.08 5.99 -30.53
N ALA A 138 -37.59 5.02 -29.76
CA ALA A 138 -39.03 4.82 -29.56
C ALA A 138 -39.66 6.02 -28.84
N THR A 139 -38.99 6.57 -27.81
CA THR A 139 -39.44 7.78 -27.12
C THR A 139 -39.48 8.98 -28.06
N ALA A 140 -38.43 9.19 -28.87
CA ALA A 140 -38.37 10.28 -29.83
C ALA A 140 -39.46 10.16 -30.91
N MET A 141 -39.68 8.97 -31.45
CA MET A 141 -40.77 8.70 -32.42
C MET A 141 -42.12 8.94 -31.79
N GLY A 142 -42.38 8.42 -30.58
CA GLY A 142 -43.61 8.64 -29.84
C GLY A 142 -43.87 10.13 -29.55
N ALA A 143 -42.81 10.86 -29.15
CA ALA A 143 -42.91 12.30 -28.92
C ALA A 143 -43.29 13.06 -30.20
N VAL A 144 -42.64 12.77 -31.33
CA VAL A 144 -42.98 13.41 -32.63
C VAL A 144 -44.42 13.09 -33.03
N LEU A 145 -44.87 11.85 -32.88
CA LEU A 145 -46.24 11.45 -33.25
C LEU A 145 -47.27 12.10 -32.34
N VAL A 146 -47.11 12.04 -31.02
CA VAL A 146 -48.10 12.54 -30.07
C VAL A 146 -48.17 14.06 -30.09
N TRP A 147 -47.00 14.75 -29.93
CA TRP A 147 -47.00 16.23 -29.96
C TRP A 147 -47.24 16.80 -31.35
N GLY A 148 -46.79 16.13 -32.41
CA GLY A 148 -47.11 16.52 -33.79
C GLY A 148 -48.60 16.44 -34.05
N ALA A 149 -49.28 15.35 -33.65
CA ALA A 149 -50.73 15.23 -33.74
C ALA A 149 -51.45 16.28 -32.89
N LEU A 150 -50.96 16.53 -31.65
CA LEU A 150 -51.50 17.53 -30.74
C LEU A 150 -51.49 18.93 -31.37
N LEU A 151 -50.33 19.37 -31.85
CA LEU A 151 -50.15 20.66 -32.49
C LEU A 151 -50.95 20.80 -33.80
N ALA A 152 -51.09 19.71 -34.58
CA ALA A 152 -51.78 19.74 -35.84
C ALA A 152 -53.33 19.75 -35.71
N THR A 153 -53.87 19.11 -34.64
CA THR A 153 -55.32 18.81 -34.59
C THR A 153 -56.04 19.44 -33.41
N ALA A 154 -55.40 19.67 -32.28
CA ALA A 154 -56.06 20.19 -31.09
C ALA A 154 -56.56 21.64 -31.31
N GLU A 155 -57.77 21.93 -30.96
CA GLU A 155 -58.32 23.29 -31.04
C GLU A 155 -57.73 24.21 -30.00
N ARG A 156 -57.52 23.68 -28.80
CA ARG A 156 -56.85 24.32 -27.70
C ARG A 156 -55.75 23.40 -27.22
N LEU A 157 -54.57 23.95 -26.86
CA LEU A 157 -53.48 23.18 -26.35
C LEU A 157 -53.79 22.80 -24.89
N PRO A 158 -53.81 21.50 -24.55
CA PRO A 158 -53.99 21.07 -23.19
C PRO A 158 -52.74 21.43 -22.38
N GLU A 159 -52.94 21.69 -21.11
CA GLU A 159 -51.81 21.87 -20.19
C GLU A 159 -51.04 20.59 -20.06
N PHE A 160 -49.71 20.70 -20.14
CA PHE A 160 -48.85 19.55 -19.94
C PHE A 160 -48.59 19.26 -18.46
N MET A 161 -48.56 20.32 -17.63
CA MET A 161 -48.45 20.14 -16.18
C MET A 161 -49.76 19.60 -15.61
N PRO A 162 -49.75 18.44 -14.92
CA PRO A 162 -50.98 17.92 -14.29
C PRO A 162 -51.59 18.85 -13.24
N SER A 163 -50.81 19.79 -12.71
CA SER A 163 -51.21 20.79 -11.72
C SER A 163 -51.79 22.07 -12.32
N ALA A 164 -51.75 22.23 -13.64
CA ALA A 164 -52.33 23.37 -14.31
C ALA A 164 -53.74 23.03 -14.77
N SER A 165 -54.68 23.98 -14.66
CA SER A 165 -56.05 23.84 -15.14
C SER A 165 -56.49 25.16 -15.76
N CYS A 166 -56.58 25.21 -17.09
CA CYS A 166 -57.12 26.39 -17.74
C CYS A 166 -58.65 26.48 -17.63
N GLN A 167 -59.34 25.60 -16.89
CA GLN A 167 -60.79 25.62 -16.65
C GLN A 167 -61.62 25.98 -17.88
N GLY A 168 -61.24 25.46 -19.05
CA GLY A 168 -61.92 25.75 -20.33
C GLY A 168 -61.48 27.02 -21.07
N GLN A 169 -60.52 27.81 -20.46
CA GLN A 169 -59.98 29.01 -21.08
C GLN A 169 -58.55 28.79 -21.66
N CYS A 170 -58.22 27.55 -21.99
CA CYS A 170 -56.91 27.24 -22.61
C CYS A 170 -56.72 28.05 -23.91
N PRO A 171 -55.49 28.49 -24.22
CA PRO A 171 -55.23 29.29 -25.41
C PRO A 171 -55.56 28.51 -26.69
N ARG A 172 -55.99 29.24 -27.69
CA ARG A 172 -56.23 28.65 -29.02
C ARG A 172 -54.91 28.26 -29.65
N ASN A 173 -54.89 27.10 -30.24
CA ASN A 173 -53.70 26.60 -30.92
C ASN A 173 -53.45 27.38 -32.23
N PRO A 174 -52.40 28.18 -32.34
CA PRO A 174 -52.14 29.01 -33.52
C PRO A 174 -51.58 28.22 -34.70
N VAL A 175 -51.06 26.99 -34.48
CA VAL A 175 -50.43 26.15 -35.51
C VAL A 175 -51.33 25.01 -35.97
N ARG A 176 -52.62 25.03 -35.62
CA ARG A 176 -53.60 24.02 -36.02
C ARG A 176 -53.73 23.95 -37.53
N ILE A 177 -53.64 22.76 -38.11
CA ILE A 177 -53.75 22.51 -39.56
C ILE A 177 -55.07 21.82 -39.90
N VAL A 178 -55.48 20.89 -39.03
CA VAL A 178 -56.72 20.06 -39.27
C VAL A 178 -57.72 20.26 -38.13
N GLY A 179 -59.00 20.36 -38.44
CA GLY A 179 -60.02 20.49 -37.41
C GLY A 179 -60.21 19.18 -36.63
N GLY A 180 -59.78 19.13 -35.39
CA GLY A 180 -60.10 18.08 -34.42
C GLY A 180 -61.16 18.57 -33.43
N GLY A 181 -62.13 17.73 -33.01
CA GLY A 181 -63.03 18.07 -31.92
C GLY A 181 -62.35 18.19 -30.58
N ALA A 182 -62.99 18.80 -29.57
CA ALA A 182 -62.39 18.97 -28.20
C ALA A 182 -61.91 17.65 -27.58
N ALA A 183 -62.62 16.55 -27.85
CA ALA A 183 -62.23 15.22 -27.35
C ALA A 183 -60.83 14.74 -27.86
N VAL A 184 -60.40 15.21 -29.03
CA VAL A 184 -59.05 14.84 -29.57
C VAL A 184 -57.94 15.41 -28.72
N GLY A 185 -58.07 16.63 -28.21
CA GLY A 185 -57.10 17.25 -27.32
C GLY A 185 -56.95 16.48 -26.02
N ASP A 186 -58.03 16.03 -25.42
CA ASP A 186 -58.04 15.24 -24.19
C ASP A 186 -57.37 13.88 -24.37
N VAL A 187 -57.71 13.18 -25.49
CA VAL A 187 -57.06 11.88 -25.80
C VAL A 187 -55.58 12.04 -26.01
N LEU A 188 -55.12 13.08 -26.71
CA LEU A 188 -53.68 13.32 -26.95
C LEU A 188 -52.96 13.77 -25.69
N ALA A 189 -53.63 14.47 -24.77
CA ALA A 189 -53.06 14.79 -23.46
C ALA A 189 -52.84 13.50 -22.63
N VAL A 190 -53.79 12.59 -22.58
CA VAL A 190 -53.63 11.28 -21.94
C VAL A 190 -52.50 10.48 -22.61
N ALA A 191 -52.42 10.52 -23.94
CA ALA A 191 -51.38 9.86 -24.70
C ALA A 191 -49.96 10.41 -24.36
N SER A 192 -49.81 11.74 -24.20
CA SER A 192 -48.53 12.36 -23.83
C SER A 192 -48.05 11.96 -22.42
N TRP A 193 -48.96 11.91 -21.44
CA TRP A 193 -48.66 11.45 -20.09
C TRP A 193 -48.33 9.95 -20.04
N SER A 194 -49.09 9.15 -20.81
CA SER A 194 -48.85 7.71 -20.95
C SER A 194 -47.52 7.40 -21.62
N LEU A 195 -47.12 8.18 -22.64
CA LEU A 195 -45.81 8.08 -23.28
C LEU A 195 -44.68 8.41 -22.29
N THR A 196 -44.87 9.49 -21.51
CA THR A 196 -43.88 9.88 -20.48
C THR A 196 -43.72 8.80 -19.43
N ALA A 197 -44.82 8.26 -18.88
CA ALA A 197 -44.78 7.17 -17.92
C ALA A 197 -44.15 5.91 -18.52
N GLY A 198 -44.52 5.52 -19.73
CA GLY A 198 -43.96 4.37 -20.43
C GLY A 198 -42.46 4.48 -20.70
N ALA A 199 -42.02 5.67 -21.12
CA ALA A 199 -40.60 5.95 -21.33
C ALA A 199 -39.79 5.84 -20.02
N LEU A 200 -40.30 6.40 -18.91
CA LEU A 200 -39.66 6.30 -17.61
C LEU A 200 -39.64 4.87 -17.05
N ILE A 201 -40.72 4.11 -17.27
CA ILE A 201 -40.75 2.68 -16.91
C ILE A 201 -39.72 1.89 -17.74
N ALA A 202 -39.61 2.14 -19.04
CA ALA A 202 -38.59 1.51 -19.88
C ALA A 202 -37.17 1.85 -19.43
N VAL A 203 -36.91 3.11 -19.04
CA VAL A 203 -35.65 3.52 -18.41
C VAL A 203 -35.38 2.75 -17.11
N ALA A 204 -36.40 2.67 -16.23
CA ALA A 204 -36.28 1.95 -14.96
C ALA A 204 -35.96 0.47 -15.16
N VAL A 205 -36.62 -0.18 -16.12
CA VAL A 205 -36.35 -1.57 -16.50
C VAL A 205 -34.90 -1.72 -17.01
N ALA A 206 -34.47 -0.86 -17.94
CA ALA A 206 -33.13 -0.89 -18.49
C ALA A 206 -32.05 -0.67 -17.39
N LEU A 207 -32.24 0.30 -16.49
CA LEU A 207 -31.37 0.54 -15.36
C LEU A 207 -31.34 -0.63 -14.39
N THR A 208 -32.47 -1.29 -14.12
CA THR A 208 -32.53 -2.47 -13.24
C THR A 208 -31.73 -3.64 -13.81
N PHE A 209 -31.90 -3.92 -15.11
CA PHE A 209 -31.09 -4.96 -15.76
C PHE A 209 -29.57 -4.64 -15.69
N ARG A 210 -29.21 -3.40 -15.96
CA ARG A 210 -27.85 -2.94 -15.91
C ARG A 210 -27.25 -3.03 -14.51
N MET A 211 -28.02 -2.73 -13.46
CA MET A 211 -27.57 -2.84 -12.07
C MET A 211 -27.30 -4.27 -11.61
N ARG A 212 -27.91 -5.29 -12.23
CA ARG A 212 -27.68 -6.70 -11.87
C ARG A 212 -26.25 -7.14 -12.18
N THR A 213 -25.65 -6.61 -13.24
CA THR A 213 -24.28 -6.94 -13.69
C THR A 213 -23.25 -5.88 -13.33
N ALA A 214 -23.69 -4.71 -12.83
CA ALA A 214 -22.81 -3.59 -12.51
C ALA A 214 -21.95 -3.86 -11.27
N PRO A 215 -20.69 -3.37 -11.24
CA PRO A 215 -19.84 -3.37 -10.06
C PRO A 215 -20.45 -2.53 -8.92
N ALA A 216 -19.90 -2.66 -7.72
CA ALA A 216 -20.43 -1.98 -6.52
C ALA A 216 -20.56 -0.46 -6.68
N ILE A 217 -19.62 0.17 -7.36
CA ILE A 217 -19.65 1.62 -7.65
C ILE A 217 -20.81 1.96 -8.59
N GLY A 218 -20.99 1.20 -9.66
CA GLY A 218 -22.08 1.40 -10.62
C GLY A 218 -23.45 1.27 -9.97
N ARG A 219 -23.64 0.30 -9.08
CA ARG A 219 -24.89 0.15 -8.31
C ARG A 219 -25.15 1.35 -7.40
N ARG A 220 -24.14 1.87 -6.71
CA ARG A 220 -24.26 3.03 -5.80
C ARG A 220 -24.55 4.33 -6.55
N THR A 221 -24.02 4.49 -7.76
CA THR A 221 -24.23 5.69 -8.56
C THR A 221 -25.60 5.69 -9.24
N THR A 222 -26.13 4.52 -9.66
CA THR A 222 -27.38 4.43 -10.41
C THR A 222 -28.61 4.17 -9.55
N SER A 223 -28.47 3.60 -8.33
CA SER A 223 -29.62 3.31 -7.46
C SER A 223 -30.46 4.54 -7.09
N PRO A 224 -29.90 5.71 -6.73
CA PRO A 224 -30.72 6.89 -6.43
C PRO A 224 -31.52 7.35 -7.65
N ILE A 225 -30.90 7.25 -8.84
CA ILE A 225 -31.54 7.64 -10.11
C ILE A 225 -32.72 6.70 -10.42
N LEU A 226 -32.54 5.39 -10.25
CA LEU A 226 -33.60 4.42 -10.45
C LEU A 226 -34.80 4.70 -9.54
N VAL A 227 -34.57 4.96 -8.26
CA VAL A 227 -35.64 5.30 -7.29
C VAL A 227 -36.40 6.57 -7.74
N SER A 228 -35.66 7.60 -8.15
CA SER A 228 -36.23 8.86 -8.62
C SER A 228 -37.04 8.67 -9.90
N VAL A 229 -36.52 7.92 -10.87
CA VAL A 229 -37.24 7.61 -12.14
C VAL A 229 -38.51 6.84 -11.88
N LEU A 230 -38.50 5.87 -10.98
CA LEU A 230 -39.69 5.10 -10.59
C LEU A 230 -40.75 6.00 -9.93
N ALA A 231 -40.29 6.89 -9.01
CA ALA A 231 -41.21 7.82 -8.34
C ALA A 231 -41.89 8.76 -9.34
N VAL A 232 -41.12 9.40 -10.23
CA VAL A 232 -41.66 10.30 -11.25
C VAL A 232 -42.55 9.53 -12.25
N GLY A 233 -42.10 8.38 -12.72
CA GLY A 233 -42.89 7.54 -13.64
C GLY A 233 -44.24 7.12 -13.05
N ALA A 234 -44.27 6.77 -11.77
CA ALA A 234 -45.50 6.41 -11.06
C ALA A 234 -46.47 7.58 -10.97
N THR A 235 -46.01 8.82 -10.75
CA THR A 235 -46.90 10.00 -10.70
C THR A 235 -47.48 10.32 -12.06
N PHE A 236 -46.71 10.21 -13.15
CA PHE A 236 -47.25 10.40 -14.52
C PHE A 236 -48.21 9.28 -14.91
N ALA A 237 -47.93 8.04 -14.53
CA ALA A 237 -48.86 6.93 -14.77
C ALA A 237 -50.19 7.13 -14.02
N ALA A 238 -50.12 7.52 -12.74
CA ALA A 238 -51.31 7.81 -11.94
C ALA A 238 -52.11 8.97 -12.52
N ALA A 239 -51.45 10.04 -12.98
CA ALA A 239 -52.10 11.18 -13.62
C ALA A 239 -52.76 10.78 -14.94
N ALA A 240 -52.13 9.97 -15.79
CA ALA A 240 -52.71 9.46 -17.03
C ALA A 240 -53.95 8.61 -16.77
N VAL A 241 -53.90 7.68 -15.81
CA VAL A 241 -55.02 6.83 -15.42
C VAL A 241 -56.18 7.66 -14.84
N ALA A 242 -55.89 8.61 -13.94
CA ALA A 242 -56.89 9.48 -13.34
C ALA A 242 -57.61 10.32 -14.40
N ARG A 243 -56.85 10.90 -15.35
CA ARG A 243 -57.44 11.70 -16.44
C ARG A 243 -58.29 10.84 -17.38
N ALA A 244 -57.80 9.67 -17.78
CA ALA A 244 -58.54 8.73 -18.62
C ALA A 244 -59.82 8.23 -17.93
N GLY A 245 -59.83 8.12 -16.61
CA GLY A 245 -61.00 7.75 -15.79
C GLY A 245 -61.93 8.90 -15.47
N GLY A 246 -61.71 10.11 -15.99
CA GLY A 246 -62.56 11.28 -15.73
C GLY A 246 -62.51 11.79 -14.30
N ALA A 247 -61.35 11.67 -13.64
CA ALA A 247 -61.15 12.13 -12.26
C ALA A 247 -61.38 13.64 -12.11
N ALA A 248 -61.90 14.04 -10.94
CA ALA A 248 -62.15 15.44 -10.62
C ALA A 248 -60.88 16.32 -10.75
N PRO A 249 -61.00 17.57 -11.20
CA PRO A 249 -59.89 18.50 -11.36
C PRO A 249 -58.97 18.59 -10.13
N ALA A 250 -59.55 18.65 -8.92
CA ALA A 250 -58.78 18.66 -7.67
C ALA A 250 -57.92 17.41 -7.42
N THR A 251 -58.25 16.26 -8.02
CA THR A 251 -57.44 15.05 -7.96
C THR A 251 -56.23 15.16 -8.91
N LEU A 252 -56.46 15.66 -10.10
CA LEU A 252 -55.40 15.90 -11.08
C LEU A 252 -54.42 16.94 -10.59
N GLU A 253 -54.91 18.01 -9.96
CA GLU A 253 -54.09 19.04 -9.34
C GLU A 253 -53.19 18.45 -8.25
N ARG A 254 -53.75 17.65 -7.32
CA ARG A 254 -52.93 16.97 -6.28
C ARG A 254 -51.86 16.07 -6.89
N LEU A 255 -52.20 15.30 -7.93
CA LEU A 255 -51.21 14.49 -8.65
C LEU A 255 -50.13 15.35 -9.33
N GLY A 256 -50.50 16.53 -9.83
CA GLY A 256 -49.57 17.52 -10.37
C GLY A 256 -48.58 18.03 -9.33
N TRP A 257 -49.04 18.36 -8.14
CA TRP A 257 -48.18 18.73 -7.04
C TRP A 257 -47.19 17.63 -6.67
N PHE A 258 -47.67 16.37 -6.60
CA PHE A 258 -46.78 15.21 -6.38
C PHE A 258 -45.78 15.04 -7.52
N SER A 259 -46.18 15.23 -8.77
CA SER A 259 -45.30 15.17 -9.93
C SER A 259 -44.21 16.23 -9.88
N THR A 260 -44.54 17.46 -9.53
CA THR A 260 -43.59 18.54 -9.38
C THR A 260 -42.59 18.28 -8.22
N ALA A 261 -43.11 17.83 -7.08
CA ALA A 261 -42.30 17.50 -5.92
C ALA A 261 -41.34 16.32 -6.21
N THR A 262 -41.82 15.25 -6.85
CA THR A 262 -41.01 14.09 -7.21
C THR A 262 -39.98 14.42 -8.28
N SER A 263 -40.22 15.34 -9.18
CA SER A 263 -39.27 15.80 -10.19
C SER A 263 -38.03 16.45 -9.58
N LEU A 264 -38.14 17.09 -8.38
CA LEU A 264 -36.99 17.60 -7.62
C LEU A 264 -36.04 16.50 -7.15
N THR A 265 -36.53 15.26 -7.05
CA THR A 265 -35.64 14.14 -6.66
C THR A 265 -34.65 13.77 -7.75
N ILE A 266 -34.88 14.09 -9.03
CA ILE A 266 -33.98 13.75 -10.14
C ILE A 266 -32.59 14.41 -9.97
N PRO A 267 -32.47 15.75 -9.88
CA PRO A 267 -31.17 16.36 -9.67
C PRO A 267 -30.52 15.94 -8.34
N CYS A 268 -31.34 15.75 -7.28
CA CYS A 268 -30.81 15.23 -6.00
C CYS A 268 -30.26 13.80 -6.15
N ALA A 269 -30.88 12.95 -6.94
CA ALA A 269 -30.41 11.60 -7.21
C ALA A 269 -29.08 11.59 -7.99
N PHE A 270 -28.93 12.50 -8.96
CA PHE A 270 -27.63 12.66 -9.65
C PHE A 270 -26.53 13.12 -8.69
N LEU A 271 -26.81 14.12 -7.83
CA LEU A 271 -25.85 14.57 -6.80
C LEU A 271 -25.50 13.46 -5.83
N ALA A 272 -26.50 12.72 -5.35
CA ALA A 272 -26.31 11.57 -4.46
C ALA A 272 -25.48 10.45 -5.13
N GLY A 273 -25.73 10.16 -6.40
CA GLY A 273 -24.95 9.21 -7.19
C GLY A 273 -23.48 9.63 -7.32
N MET A 274 -23.26 10.91 -7.66
CA MET A 274 -21.91 11.48 -7.73
C MET A 274 -21.19 11.48 -6.37
N LEU A 275 -21.87 11.80 -5.28
CA LEU A 275 -21.31 11.75 -3.93
C LEU A 275 -21.02 10.30 -3.51
N GLY A 276 -21.93 9.38 -3.82
CA GLY A 276 -21.76 7.95 -3.57
C GLY A 276 -20.51 7.36 -4.22
N ALA A 277 -20.16 7.83 -5.42
CA ALA A 277 -18.91 7.45 -6.09
C ALA A 277 -17.67 7.88 -5.28
N ARG A 278 -17.66 9.11 -4.73
CA ARG A 278 -16.54 9.58 -3.87
C ARG A 278 -16.39 8.81 -2.57
N VAL A 279 -17.51 8.58 -1.89
CA VAL A 279 -17.52 7.79 -0.65
C VAL A 279 -17.01 6.37 -0.93
N PHE A 280 -17.40 5.80 -2.07
CA PHE A 280 -16.89 4.51 -2.50
C PHE A 280 -15.38 4.56 -2.76
N ALA A 281 -14.90 5.58 -3.46
CA ALA A 281 -13.47 5.73 -3.77
C ALA A 281 -12.61 5.83 -2.51
N GLY A 282 -13.05 6.62 -1.51
CA GLY A 282 -12.38 6.71 -0.21
C GLY A 282 -12.32 5.35 0.49
N GLY A 283 -13.46 4.65 0.60
CA GLY A 283 -13.52 3.33 1.21
C GLY A 283 -12.78 2.23 0.41
N ALA A 284 -12.67 2.37 -0.91
CA ALA A 284 -11.88 1.45 -1.74
C ALA A 284 -10.37 1.56 -1.43
N LEU A 285 -9.88 2.79 -1.30
CA LEU A 285 -8.48 3.05 -0.95
C LEU A 285 -8.16 2.57 0.47
N GLU A 286 -9.05 2.83 1.42
CA GLU A 286 -8.92 2.34 2.80
C GLU A 286 -8.87 0.80 2.87
N ARG A 287 -9.78 0.12 2.16
CA ARG A 287 -9.77 -1.36 2.06
C ARG A 287 -8.47 -1.87 1.43
N LEU A 288 -7.97 -1.19 0.40
CA LEU A 288 -6.71 -1.54 -0.25
C LEU A 288 -5.55 -1.46 0.74
N VAL A 289 -5.42 -0.32 1.43
CA VAL A 289 -4.37 -0.11 2.44
C VAL A 289 -4.47 -1.14 3.57
N ALA A 290 -5.68 -1.40 4.10
CA ALA A 290 -5.88 -2.39 5.15
C ALA A 290 -5.46 -3.80 4.73
N ARG A 291 -5.78 -4.21 3.50
CA ARG A 291 -5.37 -5.52 2.96
C ARG A 291 -3.86 -5.63 2.73
N LEU A 292 -3.26 -4.59 2.20
CA LEU A 292 -1.82 -4.55 1.97
C LEU A 292 -1.03 -4.53 3.29
N SER A 293 -1.56 -3.88 4.34
CA SER A 293 -0.96 -3.83 5.68
C SER A 293 -1.10 -5.15 6.45
N ALA A 294 -2.07 -6.00 6.13
CA ALA A 294 -2.29 -7.29 6.78
C ALA A 294 -1.22 -8.36 6.44
N GLY A 295 -0.24 -8.06 5.59
CA GLY A 295 0.97 -8.86 5.41
C GLY A 295 0.78 -10.24 4.78
N ALA A 296 -0.25 -10.45 3.97
CA ALA A 296 -0.50 -11.72 3.29
C ALA A 296 0.65 -12.05 2.33
N ARG A 297 1.32 -13.18 2.57
CA ARG A 297 2.52 -13.63 1.85
C ARG A 297 2.30 -14.00 0.37
N ASP A 298 1.05 -14.05 -0.07
CA ASP A 298 0.66 -14.50 -1.42
C ASP A 298 -0.35 -13.52 -2.04
N LEU A 299 0.02 -12.24 -2.08
CA LEU A 299 -0.85 -11.18 -2.61
C LEU A 299 -0.79 -11.16 -4.14
N ASP A 300 -1.81 -11.77 -4.77
CA ASP A 300 -2.11 -11.54 -6.18
C ASP A 300 -2.66 -10.11 -6.36
N ALA A 301 -1.88 -9.24 -7.04
CA ALA A 301 -2.25 -7.85 -7.33
C ALA A 301 -3.65 -7.73 -7.93
N ARG A 302 -4.02 -8.64 -8.81
CA ARG A 302 -5.35 -8.68 -9.44
C ARG A 302 -6.44 -8.88 -8.40
N ARG A 303 -6.28 -9.83 -7.48
CA ARG A 303 -7.29 -10.13 -6.44
C ARG A 303 -7.45 -8.97 -5.48
N VAL A 304 -6.32 -8.40 -5.03
CA VAL A 304 -6.33 -7.26 -4.10
C VAL A 304 -7.04 -6.05 -4.71
N LEU A 305 -6.75 -5.73 -5.97
CA LEU A 305 -7.39 -4.63 -6.69
C LEU A 305 -8.86 -4.93 -7.00
N ALA A 306 -9.17 -6.14 -7.46
CA ALA A 306 -10.54 -6.57 -7.75
C ALA A 306 -11.46 -6.45 -6.53
N ASP A 307 -10.99 -6.90 -5.37
CA ASP A 307 -11.73 -6.82 -4.11
C ASP A 307 -11.84 -5.39 -3.58
N ALA A 308 -10.75 -4.61 -3.62
CA ALA A 308 -10.76 -3.23 -3.16
C ALA A 308 -11.68 -2.34 -4.00
N LEU A 309 -11.61 -2.49 -5.33
CA LEU A 309 -12.41 -1.73 -6.30
C LEU A 309 -13.80 -2.34 -6.54
N GLY A 310 -14.10 -3.53 -6.02
CA GLY A 310 -15.37 -4.23 -6.18
C GLY A 310 -15.65 -4.61 -7.63
N ASP A 311 -14.62 -4.90 -8.41
CA ASP A 311 -14.71 -5.36 -9.80
C ASP A 311 -14.05 -6.75 -9.94
N PRO A 312 -14.81 -7.84 -9.82
CA PRO A 312 -14.27 -9.19 -9.95
C PRO A 312 -13.74 -9.52 -11.35
N SER A 313 -14.14 -8.74 -12.35
CA SER A 313 -13.70 -8.89 -13.74
C SER A 313 -12.39 -8.15 -14.06
N LEU A 314 -11.82 -7.43 -13.08
CA LEU A 314 -10.58 -6.68 -13.23
C LEU A 314 -9.41 -7.60 -13.62
N THR A 315 -8.61 -7.14 -14.59
CA THR A 315 -7.38 -7.80 -15.02
C THR A 315 -6.21 -6.84 -14.96
N VAL A 316 -5.03 -7.37 -14.59
CA VAL A 316 -3.77 -6.62 -14.53
C VAL A 316 -2.81 -7.25 -15.52
N ALA A 317 -2.17 -6.45 -16.36
CA ALA A 317 -1.13 -6.88 -17.28
C ALA A 317 0.10 -5.99 -17.09
N PHE A 318 1.28 -6.61 -17.02
CA PHE A 318 2.55 -5.96 -16.76
C PHE A 318 3.26 -5.60 -18.05
N TRP A 319 3.90 -4.43 -18.09
CA TRP A 319 4.65 -3.98 -19.25
C TRP A 319 5.98 -4.72 -19.39
N ARG A 320 6.25 -5.24 -20.59
CA ARG A 320 7.55 -5.80 -20.97
C ARG A 320 8.28 -4.87 -21.93
N PRO A 321 9.30 -4.11 -21.49
CA PRO A 321 10.01 -3.12 -22.33
C PRO A 321 10.66 -3.75 -23.56
N GLN A 322 11.22 -4.98 -23.43
CA GLN A 322 11.97 -5.66 -24.49
C GLN A 322 11.09 -5.99 -25.70
N ARG A 323 9.81 -6.31 -25.48
CA ARG A 323 8.85 -6.66 -26.54
C ARG A 323 7.81 -5.58 -26.79
N ARG A 324 7.80 -4.51 -25.97
CA ARG A 324 6.83 -3.41 -26.02
C ARG A 324 5.38 -3.91 -26.00
N GLU A 325 5.11 -4.87 -25.14
CA GLU A 325 3.80 -5.51 -24.98
C GLU A 325 3.39 -5.60 -23.50
N TYR A 326 2.09 -5.74 -23.26
CA TYR A 326 1.56 -6.06 -21.94
C TYR A 326 1.30 -7.56 -21.84
N VAL A 327 1.68 -8.16 -20.71
CA VAL A 327 1.49 -9.60 -20.44
C VAL A 327 0.76 -9.79 -19.10
N ASP A 328 -0.07 -10.83 -19.02
CA ASP A 328 -0.70 -11.25 -17.76
C ASP A 328 0.31 -11.92 -16.81
N ALA A 329 -0.17 -12.35 -15.62
CA ALA A 329 0.67 -13.08 -14.66
C ALA A 329 1.21 -14.43 -15.20
N GLY A 330 0.54 -15.00 -16.21
CA GLY A 330 0.97 -16.22 -16.91
C GLY A 330 1.97 -15.97 -18.04
N GLY A 331 2.27 -14.70 -18.36
CA GLY A 331 3.18 -14.32 -19.46
C GLY A 331 2.52 -14.25 -20.84
N HIS A 332 1.19 -14.36 -20.93
CA HIS A 332 0.46 -14.26 -22.19
C HIS A 332 0.21 -12.78 -22.55
N PRO A 333 0.36 -12.41 -23.83
CA PRO A 333 0.12 -11.03 -24.27
C PRO A 333 -1.35 -10.64 -24.10
N VAL A 334 -1.58 -9.46 -23.54
CA VAL A 334 -2.91 -8.86 -23.31
C VAL A 334 -3.03 -7.60 -24.15
N GLN A 335 -4.07 -7.52 -24.98
CA GLN A 335 -4.39 -6.32 -25.74
C GLN A 335 -5.45 -5.48 -25.01
N PRO A 336 -5.39 -4.14 -25.12
CA PRO A 336 -6.48 -3.30 -24.63
C PRO A 336 -7.79 -3.70 -25.31
N PRO A 337 -8.92 -3.72 -24.57
CA PRO A 337 -10.20 -4.06 -25.16
C PRO A 337 -10.52 -3.08 -26.30
N ALA A 338 -10.82 -3.62 -27.48
CA ALA A 338 -11.23 -2.84 -28.63
C ALA A 338 -12.65 -2.32 -28.38
N GLY A 339 -12.81 -1.02 -28.15
CA GLY A 339 -14.04 -0.20 -28.05
C GLY A 339 -15.36 -0.87 -27.62
N ALA A 340 -16.26 -0.12 -27.00
CA ALA A 340 -17.67 -0.45 -26.75
C ALA A 340 -18.03 -1.70 -25.91
N THR A 341 -17.13 -2.28 -25.15
CA THR A 341 -17.40 -3.49 -24.34
C THR A 341 -17.83 -3.21 -22.89
N GLY A 342 -18.07 -1.94 -22.50
CA GLY A 342 -18.29 -1.58 -21.08
C GLY A 342 -17.02 -1.72 -20.22
N ARG A 343 -15.87 -1.90 -20.86
CA ARG A 343 -14.54 -2.02 -20.24
C ARG A 343 -13.68 -0.80 -20.53
N SER A 344 -12.92 -0.35 -19.53
CA SER A 344 -11.98 0.74 -19.65
C SER A 344 -10.57 0.28 -19.30
N THR A 345 -9.59 1.06 -19.71
CA THR A 345 -8.17 0.73 -19.50
C THR A 345 -7.45 1.89 -18.82
N THR A 346 -6.81 1.62 -17.71
CA THR A 346 -5.94 2.57 -17.01
C THR A 346 -4.50 2.09 -17.08
N ILE A 347 -3.60 2.94 -17.58
CA ILE A 347 -2.15 2.66 -17.60
C ILE A 347 -1.54 3.28 -16.35
N VAL A 348 -0.98 2.42 -15.48
CA VAL A 348 -0.17 2.84 -14.33
C VAL A 348 1.23 3.12 -14.84
N ARG A 349 1.78 4.29 -14.47
CA ARG A 349 3.11 4.73 -14.86
C ARG A 349 3.95 4.98 -13.63
N GLN A 350 5.25 4.69 -13.73
CA GLN A 350 6.25 5.03 -12.74
C GLN A 350 7.35 5.82 -13.42
N ASP A 351 7.67 6.99 -12.90
CA ASP A 351 8.66 7.93 -13.47
C ASP A 351 8.45 8.29 -14.97
N GLY A 352 7.19 8.17 -15.43
CA GLY A 352 6.81 8.43 -16.83
C GLY A 352 6.70 7.19 -17.70
N ASP A 353 7.33 6.09 -17.32
CA ASP A 353 7.29 4.83 -18.05
C ASP A 353 6.07 3.97 -17.70
N PRO A 354 5.49 3.23 -18.64
CA PRO A 354 4.40 2.31 -18.36
C PRO A 354 4.90 1.16 -17.49
N LEU A 355 4.20 0.90 -16.38
CA LEU A 355 4.47 -0.20 -15.45
C LEU A 355 3.47 -1.34 -15.64
N ALA A 356 2.19 -1.01 -15.66
CA ALA A 356 1.11 -1.97 -15.84
C ALA A 356 -0.11 -1.35 -16.52
N MET A 357 -0.91 -2.21 -17.11
CA MET A 357 -2.22 -1.91 -17.68
C MET A 357 -3.29 -2.60 -16.84
N ILE A 358 -4.26 -1.84 -16.35
CA ILE A 358 -5.40 -2.36 -15.61
C ILE A 358 -6.64 -2.22 -16.48
N VAL A 359 -7.26 -3.35 -16.83
CA VAL A 359 -8.54 -3.40 -17.54
C VAL A 359 -9.63 -3.60 -16.51
N HIS A 360 -10.57 -2.67 -16.45
CA HIS A 360 -11.61 -2.61 -15.43
C HIS A 360 -12.97 -2.23 -16.03
N ASP A 361 -14.04 -2.32 -15.24
CA ASP A 361 -15.37 -1.85 -15.64
C ASP A 361 -15.36 -0.32 -15.84
N ALA A 362 -15.99 0.15 -16.91
CA ALA A 362 -16.06 1.56 -17.27
C ALA A 362 -16.77 2.43 -16.20
N ALA A 363 -17.58 1.84 -15.33
CA ALA A 363 -18.20 2.56 -14.22
C ALA A 363 -17.17 3.11 -13.21
N LEU A 364 -15.96 2.53 -13.15
CA LEU A 364 -14.86 3.04 -12.31
C LEU A 364 -14.28 4.36 -12.83
N ASP A 365 -14.50 4.72 -14.09
CA ASP A 365 -14.11 6.02 -14.66
C ASP A 365 -14.93 7.19 -14.07
N ALA A 366 -16.01 6.90 -13.33
CA ALA A 366 -16.80 7.91 -12.61
C ALA A 366 -15.97 8.70 -11.58
N GLU A 367 -14.87 8.10 -11.07
CA GLU A 367 -13.89 8.78 -10.21
C GLU A 367 -12.52 8.77 -10.90
N PRO A 368 -12.15 9.87 -11.58
CA PRO A 368 -10.88 9.96 -12.29
C PRO A 368 -9.68 9.78 -11.34
N GLY A 369 -8.78 8.90 -11.73
CA GLY A 369 -7.56 8.64 -10.98
C GLY A 369 -7.67 7.56 -9.89
N LEU A 370 -8.88 7.09 -9.51
CA LEU A 370 -9.05 6.05 -8.49
C LEU A 370 -8.29 4.76 -8.86
N VAL A 371 -8.53 4.25 -10.07
CA VAL A 371 -7.89 3.00 -10.53
C VAL A 371 -6.37 3.17 -10.66
N GLY A 372 -5.93 4.32 -11.16
CA GLY A 372 -4.50 4.65 -11.28
C GLY A 372 -3.81 4.75 -9.92
N ALA A 373 -4.43 5.43 -8.96
CA ALA A 373 -3.90 5.57 -7.61
C ALA A 373 -3.88 4.22 -6.86
N ALA A 374 -4.97 3.45 -6.95
CA ALA A 374 -5.06 2.12 -6.34
C ALA A 374 -4.04 1.16 -6.97
N GLY A 375 -3.91 1.17 -8.30
CA GLY A 375 -2.95 0.35 -9.04
C GLY A 375 -1.51 0.71 -8.70
N GLY A 376 -1.18 2.00 -8.66
CA GLY A 376 0.15 2.48 -8.26
C GLY A 376 0.52 2.06 -6.84
N ALA A 377 -0.39 2.25 -5.88
CA ALA A 377 -0.19 1.84 -4.50
C ALA A 377 -0.01 0.32 -4.35
N ALA A 378 -0.85 -0.48 -5.01
CA ALA A 378 -0.76 -1.94 -4.96
C ALA A 378 0.55 -2.46 -5.56
N LEU A 379 0.93 -1.96 -6.73
CA LEU A 379 2.15 -2.39 -7.41
C LEU A 379 3.41 -1.98 -6.64
N MET A 380 3.47 -0.77 -6.11
CA MET A 380 4.60 -0.30 -5.30
C MET A 380 4.76 -1.15 -4.03
N MET A 381 3.67 -1.49 -3.33
CA MET A 381 3.74 -2.32 -2.13
C MET A 381 4.14 -3.77 -2.43
N LEU A 382 3.70 -4.32 -3.56
CA LEU A 382 4.12 -5.67 -4.00
C LEU A 382 5.60 -5.70 -4.37
N GLU A 383 6.11 -4.67 -5.03
CA GLU A 383 7.53 -4.55 -5.34
C GLU A 383 8.37 -4.41 -4.07
N ASN A 384 7.93 -3.60 -3.10
CA ASN A 384 8.57 -3.50 -1.79
C ASN A 384 8.58 -4.84 -1.04
N ALA A 385 7.46 -5.57 -1.03
CA ALA A 385 7.37 -6.89 -0.40
C ALA A 385 8.33 -7.90 -1.06
N ARG A 386 8.46 -7.86 -2.39
CA ARG A 386 9.42 -8.68 -3.13
C ARG A 386 10.86 -8.32 -2.77
N LEU A 387 11.22 -7.03 -2.78
CA LEU A 387 12.55 -6.56 -2.42
C LEU A 387 12.93 -6.95 -0.99
N GLU A 388 11.98 -6.86 -0.05
CA GLU A 388 12.20 -7.32 1.32
C GLU A 388 12.43 -8.84 1.40
N ALA A 389 11.69 -9.64 0.62
CA ALA A 389 11.90 -11.09 0.57
C ALA A 389 13.27 -11.44 -0.02
N ASP A 390 13.67 -10.78 -1.11
CA ASP A 390 14.98 -10.95 -1.74
C ASP A 390 16.12 -10.54 -0.79
N LEU A 391 15.92 -9.45 -0.04
CA LEU A 391 16.89 -9.01 0.99
C LEU A 391 17.03 -10.04 2.12
N ARG A 392 15.90 -10.56 2.64
CA ARG A 392 15.92 -11.60 3.69
C ARG A 392 16.62 -12.88 3.21
N ALA A 393 16.37 -13.30 1.97
CA ALA A 393 17.06 -14.44 1.37
C ALA A 393 18.57 -14.19 1.26
N SER A 394 18.98 -13.02 0.77
CA SER A 394 20.40 -12.64 0.67
C SER A 394 21.09 -12.60 2.02
N VAL A 395 20.43 -12.08 3.06
CA VAL A 395 20.97 -12.07 4.44
C VAL A 395 21.12 -13.49 4.98
N ALA A 396 20.15 -14.37 4.72
CA ALA A 396 20.25 -15.78 5.13
C ALA A 396 21.42 -16.50 4.44
N ASP A 397 21.59 -16.30 3.14
CA ASP A 397 22.69 -16.87 2.37
C ASP A 397 24.07 -16.36 2.85
N LEU A 398 24.15 -15.07 3.18
CA LEU A 398 25.38 -14.49 3.74
C LEU A 398 25.74 -15.09 5.10
N ARG A 399 24.74 -15.28 5.98
CA ARG A 399 24.94 -15.94 7.29
C ARG A 399 25.39 -17.38 7.13
N ALA A 400 24.76 -18.13 6.24
CA ALA A 400 25.16 -19.51 5.94
C ALA A 400 26.58 -19.57 5.35
N SER A 401 26.96 -18.63 4.50
CA SER A 401 28.31 -18.54 3.95
C SER A 401 29.36 -18.24 5.04
N ARG A 402 29.08 -17.28 5.94
CA ARG A 402 29.95 -16.98 7.07
C ARG A 402 30.14 -18.17 8.00
N ALA A 403 29.06 -18.89 8.31
CA ALA A 403 29.13 -20.09 9.14
C ALA A 403 30.01 -21.19 8.49
N ARG A 404 29.90 -21.38 7.17
CA ARG A 404 30.77 -22.33 6.44
C ARG A 404 32.23 -21.92 6.48
N LEU A 405 32.53 -20.62 6.31
CA LEU A 405 33.91 -20.10 6.37
C LEU A 405 34.51 -20.27 7.76
N ALA A 406 33.77 -19.96 8.82
CA ALA A 406 34.20 -20.16 10.20
C ALA A 406 34.50 -21.66 10.47
N SER A 407 33.60 -22.56 10.07
CA SER A 407 33.78 -24.00 10.22
C SER A 407 34.99 -24.53 9.41
N ALA A 408 35.24 -23.99 8.22
CA ALA A 408 36.42 -24.36 7.43
C ALA A 408 37.72 -23.86 8.05
N ALA A 409 37.73 -22.65 8.62
CA ALA A 409 38.89 -22.11 9.36
C ALA A 409 39.21 -22.97 10.57
N ASP A 410 38.22 -23.33 11.39
CA ASP A 410 38.39 -24.22 12.55
C ASP A 410 38.90 -25.63 12.16
N ALA A 411 38.42 -26.16 11.02
CA ALA A 411 38.91 -27.44 10.53
C ALA A 411 40.39 -27.36 10.07
N GLY A 412 40.75 -26.29 9.36
CA GLY A 412 42.09 -26.03 8.92
C GLY A 412 43.07 -25.86 10.09
N GLN A 413 42.66 -25.14 11.14
CA GLN A 413 43.47 -24.98 12.34
C GLN A 413 43.75 -26.31 13.04
N ARG A 414 42.70 -27.15 13.21
CA ARG A 414 42.88 -28.50 13.81
C ARG A 414 43.76 -29.42 12.99
N GLU A 415 43.80 -29.24 11.67
CA GLU A 415 44.69 -29.99 10.78
C GLU A 415 46.17 -29.55 10.97
N ILE A 416 46.42 -28.24 11.07
CA ILE A 416 47.76 -27.70 11.34
C ILE A 416 48.26 -28.18 12.70
N GLU A 417 47.43 -28.14 13.74
CA GLU A 417 47.77 -28.63 15.08
C GLU A 417 48.17 -30.10 15.10
N ARG A 418 47.38 -30.96 14.42
CA ARG A 418 47.71 -32.38 14.30
C ARG A 418 49.04 -32.60 13.57
N ASN A 419 49.26 -31.89 12.48
CA ASN A 419 50.49 -32.03 11.70
C ASN A 419 51.72 -31.57 12.47
N LEU A 420 51.62 -30.53 13.28
CA LEU A 420 52.70 -30.07 14.18
C LEU A 420 52.96 -31.09 15.29
N HIS A 421 51.90 -31.59 15.92
CA HIS A 421 52.04 -32.55 17.02
C HIS A 421 52.62 -33.90 16.52
N ASP A 422 52.07 -34.48 15.46
CA ASP A 422 52.44 -35.82 15.02
C ASP A 422 53.70 -35.82 14.14
N GLY A 423 53.95 -34.74 13.40
CA GLY A 423 55.07 -34.68 12.46
C GLY A 423 56.34 -34.08 13.03
N ALA A 424 56.28 -32.84 13.53
CA ALA A 424 57.47 -32.10 13.94
C ALA A 424 57.96 -32.51 15.34
N GLN A 425 57.02 -32.65 16.30
CA GLN A 425 57.41 -33.01 17.68
C GLN A 425 58.03 -34.41 17.76
N GLN A 426 57.44 -35.42 17.07
CA GLN A 426 58.00 -36.78 17.08
C GLN A 426 59.41 -36.85 16.49
N ARG A 427 59.68 -36.05 15.45
CA ARG A 427 61.05 -36.01 14.84
C ARG A 427 62.07 -35.34 15.76
N LEU A 428 61.69 -34.27 16.46
CA LEU A 428 62.60 -33.60 17.41
C LEU A 428 62.84 -34.43 18.64
N VAL A 429 61.85 -35.16 19.16
CA VAL A 429 62.01 -36.12 20.25
C VAL A 429 62.99 -37.24 19.85
N ALA A 430 62.83 -37.77 18.64
CA ALA A 430 63.74 -38.79 18.09
C ALA A 430 65.19 -38.22 17.93
N LEU A 431 65.31 -36.95 17.50
CA LEU A 431 66.61 -36.27 17.42
C LEU A 431 67.27 -36.09 18.81
N ARG A 432 66.49 -35.65 19.81
CA ARG A 432 66.94 -35.50 21.21
C ARG A 432 67.43 -36.83 21.79
N MET A 433 66.72 -37.94 21.53
CA MET A 433 67.20 -39.26 21.97
C MET A 433 68.52 -39.66 21.32
N ARG A 434 68.67 -39.41 20.00
CA ARG A 434 69.89 -39.71 19.28
C ARG A 434 71.09 -38.86 19.79
N LEU A 435 70.83 -37.59 20.13
CA LEU A 435 71.86 -36.72 20.73
C LEU A 435 72.28 -37.23 22.10
N ALA A 436 71.36 -37.68 22.95
CA ALA A 436 71.67 -38.28 24.25
C ALA A 436 72.46 -39.57 24.13
N ASP A 437 72.11 -40.45 23.16
CA ASP A 437 72.89 -41.66 22.90
C ASP A 437 74.27 -41.37 22.38
N ALA A 438 74.47 -40.36 21.53
CA ALA A 438 75.78 -39.93 21.05
C ALA A 438 76.58 -39.31 22.18
N GLU A 439 76.01 -38.48 23.04
CA GLU A 439 76.70 -37.92 24.25
C GLU A 439 77.19 -39.01 25.19
N ALA A 440 76.35 -40.03 25.43
CA ALA A 440 76.74 -41.18 26.29
C ALA A 440 77.87 -42.06 25.70
N GLN A 441 78.06 -42.07 24.40
CA GLN A 441 79.10 -42.85 23.72
C GLN A 441 80.46 -42.12 23.65
N VAL A 442 80.50 -40.81 23.93
CA VAL A 442 81.76 -40.03 23.95
C VAL A 442 82.48 -40.20 25.30
N VAL A 443 83.57 -41.04 25.33
CA VAL A 443 84.26 -41.39 26.55
C VAL A 443 85.50 -40.52 26.81
N SER A 444 86.16 -39.93 25.79
CA SER A 444 87.45 -39.28 25.88
C SER A 444 87.56 -37.86 25.32
N ASP A 445 86.48 -37.25 24.92
CA ASP A 445 86.39 -35.89 24.34
C ASP A 445 85.40 -35.06 25.09
N ASP A 446 85.85 -34.31 26.10
CA ASP A 446 85.01 -33.49 26.96
C ASP A 446 84.38 -32.26 26.21
N GLU A 447 85.05 -31.80 25.14
CA GLU A 447 84.56 -30.68 24.33
C GLU A 447 83.41 -31.14 23.44
N LEU A 448 83.54 -32.30 22.79
CA LEU A 448 82.48 -32.90 21.97
C LEU A 448 81.29 -33.29 22.85
N ARG A 449 81.51 -33.86 24.05
CA ARG A 449 80.42 -34.20 24.99
C ARG A 449 79.65 -32.96 25.41
N ARG A 450 80.28 -31.84 25.70
CA ARG A 450 79.67 -30.57 26.06
C ARG A 450 78.84 -30.03 24.89
N SER A 451 79.39 -30.04 23.69
CA SER A 451 78.70 -29.57 22.48
C SER A 451 77.43 -30.42 22.16
N LEU A 452 77.47 -31.74 22.35
CA LEU A 452 76.31 -32.62 22.21
C LEU A 452 75.22 -32.36 23.27
N GLY A 453 75.67 -32.06 24.52
CA GLY A 453 74.72 -31.66 25.59
C GLY A 453 74.04 -30.32 25.32
N GLU A 454 74.79 -29.33 24.81
CA GLU A 454 74.23 -28.04 24.39
C GLU A 454 73.20 -28.20 23.24
N LEU A 455 73.51 -28.98 22.19
CA LEU A 455 72.58 -29.30 21.11
C LEU A 455 71.38 -30.06 21.62
N GLY A 456 71.53 -30.92 22.61
CA GLY A 456 70.46 -31.61 23.28
C GLY A 456 69.49 -30.65 24.00
N ALA A 457 70.06 -29.66 24.73
CA ALA A 457 69.31 -28.63 25.42
C ALA A 457 68.55 -27.70 24.44
N ASP A 458 69.23 -27.27 23.36
CA ASP A 458 68.56 -26.45 22.29
C ASP A 458 67.44 -27.20 21.61
N THR A 459 67.58 -28.53 21.40
CA THR A 459 66.53 -29.37 20.84
C THR A 459 65.32 -29.47 21.80
N GLU A 460 65.59 -29.59 23.12
CA GLU A 460 64.55 -29.61 24.16
C GLU A 460 63.80 -28.28 24.23
N GLU A 461 64.50 -27.16 24.16
CA GLU A 461 63.88 -25.81 24.07
C GLU A 461 62.99 -25.65 22.81
N THR A 462 63.50 -26.12 21.67
CA THR A 462 62.72 -26.11 20.42
C THR A 462 61.47 -26.99 20.51
N ILE A 463 61.53 -28.14 21.19
CA ILE A 463 60.33 -28.98 21.44
C ILE A 463 59.31 -28.26 22.31
N ASP A 464 59.78 -27.55 23.36
CA ASP A 464 58.88 -26.81 24.25
C ASP A 464 58.29 -25.55 23.57
N GLU A 465 59.05 -24.86 22.71
CA GLU A 465 58.53 -23.80 21.86
C GLU A 465 57.44 -24.31 20.88
N LEU A 466 57.72 -25.41 20.20
CA LEU A 466 56.72 -26.07 19.32
C LEU A 466 55.49 -26.55 20.09
N ARG A 467 55.67 -27.07 21.30
CA ARG A 467 54.55 -27.39 22.19
C ARG A 467 53.76 -26.15 22.58
N SER A 468 54.39 -25.03 22.84
CA SER A 468 53.73 -23.76 23.17
C SER A 468 52.97 -23.21 21.98
N LEU A 469 53.53 -23.30 20.77
CA LEU A 469 52.87 -22.89 19.53
C LEU A 469 51.69 -23.80 19.16
N ALA A 470 51.83 -25.13 19.35
CA ALA A 470 50.78 -26.11 19.12
C ALA A 470 49.69 -26.09 20.21
N HIS A 471 49.97 -25.63 21.41
CA HIS A 471 49.06 -25.57 22.56
C HIS A 471 48.26 -24.25 22.66
N GLY A 472 48.08 -23.56 21.57
CA GLY A 472 46.96 -22.60 21.48
C GLY A 472 45.58 -23.23 21.79
N VAL A 473 45.52 -24.54 22.03
CA VAL A 473 44.36 -25.39 22.27
C VAL A 473 44.44 -26.08 23.63
N TYR A 474 43.31 -26.23 24.23
CA TYR A 474 42.91 -26.78 25.51
C TYR A 474 43.92 -27.78 26.13
N PRO A 475 44.61 -27.41 27.22
CA PRO A 475 45.64 -28.28 27.78
C PRO A 475 45.07 -29.60 28.32
N ALA A 476 45.72 -30.72 28.04
CA ALA A 476 45.28 -32.03 28.50
C ALA A 476 45.03 -32.10 30.02
N VAL A 477 45.85 -31.34 30.78
CA VAL A 477 45.70 -31.21 32.25
C VAL A 477 44.32 -30.63 32.66
N LEU A 478 43.73 -29.76 31.85
CA LEU A 478 42.36 -29.25 32.12
C LEU A 478 41.31 -30.30 31.88
N VAL A 479 41.50 -31.16 30.87
CA VAL A 479 40.58 -32.27 30.56
C VAL A 479 40.52 -33.28 31.69
N ASP A 480 41.68 -33.66 32.17
CA ASP A 480 41.81 -34.80 33.11
C ASP A 480 41.64 -34.40 34.58
N HIS A 481 42.01 -33.16 34.96
CA HIS A 481 42.16 -32.77 36.37
C HIS A 481 41.49 -31.43 36.73
N GLY A 482 40.91 -30.72 35.76
CA GLY A 482 40.22 -29.44 35.93
C GLY A 482 41.15 -28.24 36.23
N LEU A 483 40.53 -27.04 36.29
CA LEU A 483 41.24 -25.75 36.39
C LEU A 483 42.12 -25.63 37.65
N ALA A 484 41.66 -26.08 38.81
CA ALA A 484 42.40 -25.97 40.06
C ALA A 484 43.72 -26.76 40.03
N SER A 485 43.68 -27.99 39.53
CA SER A 485 44.89 -28.85 39.42
C SER A 485 45.83 -28.35 38.34
N ALA A 486 45.30 -27.82 37.24
CA ALA A 486 46.10 -27.24 36.18
C ALA A 486 46.90 -26.00 36.67
N LEU A 487 46.25 -25.10 37.40
CA LEU A 487 46.89 -23.92 38.00
C LEU A 487 47.93 -24.30 39.06
N ALA A 488 47.65 -25.31 39.90
CA ALA A 488 48.61 -25.83 40.86
C ALA A 488 49.87 -26.41 40.17
N SER A 489 49.68 -27.10 39.04
CA SER A 489 50.80 -27.61 38.23
C SER A 489 51.65 -26.47 37.63
N VAL A 490 51.06 -25.38 37.18
CA VAL A 490 51.76 -24.19 36.70
C VAL A 490 52.53 -23.53 37.84
N ALA A 491 51.92 -23.39 39.01
CA ALA A 491 52.53 -22.81 40.19
C ALA A 491 53.82 -23.60 40.65
N GLY A 492 53.75 -24.94 40.60
CA GLY A 492 54.83 -25.79 40.95
C GLY A 492 56.09 -25.73 40.03
N ARG A 493 55.89 -25.23 38.79
CA ARG A 493 56.92 -25.07 37.78
C ARG A 493 57.41 -23.63 37.61
N SER A 494 56.79 -22.69 38.29
CA SER A 494 57.13 -21.26 38.19
C SER A 494 58.48 -21.00 38.92
N PRO A 495 59.37 -20.17 38.34
CA PRO A 495 60.61 -19.76 39.03
C PRO A 495 60.37 -18.83 40.23
N LEU A 496 59.17 -18.22 40.30
CA LEU A 496 58.70 -17.40 41.42
C LEU A 496 57.80 -18.20 42.34
N PRO A 497 57.75 -17.90 43.66
CA PRO A 497 56.74 -18.46 44.55
C PRO A 497 55.33 -18.07 44.09
N VAL A 498 54.47 -19.06 43.73
CA VAL A 498 53.09 -18.83 43.32
C VAL A 498 52.17 -19.49 44.31
N ARG A 499 51.22 -18.72 44.87
CA ARG A 499 50.13 -19.22 45.72
C ARG A 499 48.83 -19.27 44.93
N VAL A 500 48.20 -20.42 44.88
CA VAL A 500 46.93 -20.62 44.16
C VAL A 500 45.79 -20.86 45.16
N GLU A 501 44.74 -20.05 45.06
CA GLU A 501 43.53 -20.15 45.85
C GLU A 501 42.31 -20.34 44.90
N THR A 502 41.68 -21.48 44.95
CA THR A 502 40.52 -21.76 44.10
C THR A 502 39.30 -22.09 44.97
N ALA A 503 38.15 -21.42 44.65
CA ALA A 503 36.87 -21.68 45.28
C ALA A 503 35.79 -21.80 44.18
N LEU A 504 35.78 -22.97 43.51
CA LEU A 504 34.84 -23.30 42.44
C LEU A 504 33.90 -24.39 42.93
N PRO A 505 32.58 -24.30 42.70
CA PRO A 505 31.59 -25.27 43.15
C PRO A 505 31.57 -26.58 42.34
N GLY A 506 32.27 -26.60 41.19
CA GLY A 506 32.36 -27.74 40.29
C GLY A 506 33.12 -27.37 39.00
N PRO A 507 33.15 -28.30 38.02
CA PRO A 507 33.80 -28.04 36.73
C PRO A 507 33.03 -26.96 35.98
N LEU A 508 33.75 -26.12 35.23
CA LEU A 508 33.21 -25.08 34.39
C LEU A 508 33.06 -25.58 32.94
N ALA A 509 32.38 -24.82 32.10
CA ALA A 509 32.37 -25.10 30.67
C ALA A 509 33.81 -25.06 30.10
N PRO A 510 34.19 -25.98 29.19
CA PRO A 510 35.57 -26.08 28.70
C PRO A 510 36.17 -24.77 28.18
N ALA A 511 35.38 -24.01 27.44
CA ALA A 511 35.81 -22.70 26.90
C ALA A 511 36.14 -21.69 28.01
N ILE A 512 35.39 -21.71 29.10
CA ILE A 512 35.58 -20.83 30.26
C ILE A 512 36.82 -21.26 31.04
N GLU A 513 37.00 -22.56 31.30
CA GLU A 513 38.22 -23.08 31.96
C GLU A 513 39.47 -22.73 31.18
N ALA A 514 39.46 -22.90 29.86
CA ALA A 514 40.58 -22.53 29.00
C ALA A 514 40.89 -21.03 29.05
N ALA A 515 39.87 -20.17 28.96
CA ALA A 515 40.05 -18.73 28.98
C ALA A 515 40.72 -18.28 30.30
N VAL A 516 40.19 -18.77 31.45
CA VAL A 516 40.75 -18.44 32.78
C VAL A 516 42.16 -19.02 32.96
N TYR A 517 42.39 -20.27 32.54
CA TYR A 517 43.71 -20.92 32.62
C TYR A 517 44.77 -20.16 31.87
N PHE A 518 44.50 -19.80 30.59
CA PHE A 518 45.49 -19.08 29.79
C PHE A 518 45.74 -17.66 30.30
N CYS A 519 44.72 -16.97 30.83
CA CYS A 519 44.93 -15.69 31.49
C CYS A 519 45.82 -15.80 32.70
N CYS A 520 45.61 -16.81 33.56
CA CYS A 520 46.47 -17.05 34.72
C CYS A 520 47.90 -17.43 34.31
N LEU A 521 48.05 -18.31 33.30
CA LEU A 521 49.35 -18.74 32.79
C LEU A 521 50.15 -17.55 32.25
N GLU A 522 49.57 -16.73 31.38
CA GLU A 522 50.23 -15.55 30.82
C GLU A 522 50.63 -14.54 31.89
N ALA A 523 49.74 -14.28 32.87
CA ALA A 523 50.03 -13.37 33.95
C ALA A 523 51.15 -13.88 34.85
N ILE A 524 51.21 -15.20 35.16
CA ILE A 524 52.31 -15.81 35.93
C ILE A 524 53.62 -15.73 35.14
N GLN A 525 53.63 -16.01 33.84
CA GLN A 525 54.79 -15.91 32.98
C GLN A 525 55.30 -14.47 32.88
N ASN A 526 54.40 -13.49 32.76
CA ASN A 526 54.76 -12.08 32.75
C ASN A 526 55.39 -11.65 34.09
N ALA A 527 54.84 -12.11 35.21
CA ALA A 527 55.44 -11.87 36.51
C ALA A 527 56.84 -12.50 36.61
N ALA A 528 57.01 -13.75 36.15
CA ALA A 528 58.34 -14.43 36.15
C ALA A 528 59.39 -13.70 35.31
N LYS A 529 59.01 -13.06 34.21
CA LYS A 529 59.88 -12.29 33.32
C LYS A 529 60.18 -10.87 33.82
N HIS A 530 59.21 -10.23 34.47
CA HIS A 530 59.23 -8.78 34.66
C HIS A 530 59.13 -8.31 36.14
N ALA A 531 58.63 -9.14 37.07
CA ALA A 531 58.37 -8.69 38.44
C ALA A 531 59.66 -8.48 39.28
N GLY A 532 60.81 -9.05 38.87
CA GLY A 532 62.08 -8.93 39.57
C GLY A 532 62.35 -10.05 40.57
N VAL A 533 63.62 -10.10 41.10
CA VAL A 533 64.06 -11.17 42.00
C VAL A 533 63.38 -11.03 43.36
N GLY A 534 62.72 -12.12 43.82
CA GLY A 534 62.10 -12.18 45.16
C GLY A 534 60.63 -11.82 45.17
N ALA A 535 60.05 -11.51 44.00
CA ALA A 535 58.62 -11.28 43.89
C ALA A 535 57.77 -12.56 44.12
N THR A 536 56.56 -12.40 44.62
CA THR A 536 55.58 -13.48 44.85
C THR A 536 54.30 -13.25 44.05
N VAL A 537 53.70 -14.33 43.56
CA VAL A 537 52.46 -14.25 42.78
C VAL A 537 51.32 -14.92 43.56
N THR A 538 50.19 -14.27 43.62
CA THR A 538 48.95 -14.84 44.16
C THR A 538 47.90 -14.94 43.08
N VAL A 539 47.37 -16.13 42.86
CA VAL A 539 46.27 -16.43 41.94
C VAL A 539 45.04 -16.79 42.75
N SER A 540 43.95 -16.08 42.54
CA SER A 540 42.66 -16.34 43.18
C SER A 540 41.60 -16.53 42.10
N VAL A 541 40.87 -17.67 42.14
CA VAL A 541 39.76 -17.96 41.25
C VAL A 541 38.53 -18.34 42.06
N ARG A 542 37.47 -17.58 41.96
CA ARG A 542 36.25 -17.76 42.77
C ARG A 542 35.00 -17.66 41.94
N ALA A 543 34.03 -18.55 42.20
CA ALA A 543 32.68 -18.43 41.63
C ALA A 543 31.77 -17.65 42.57
N HIS A 544 31.07 -16.63 42.04
CA HIS A 544 30.11 -15.84 42.79
C HIS A 544 28.96 -15.37 41.86
N ALA A 545 27.73 -15.51 42.29
CA ALA A 545 26.51 -15.01 41.61
C ALA A 545 26.43 -15.37 40.11
N GLY A 546 26.81 -16.60 39.72
CA GLY A 546 26.75 -17.05 38.32
C GLY A 546 27.92 -16.56 37.44
N ARG A 547 28.93 -15.96 38.02
CA ARG A 547 30.19 -15.55 37.35
C ARG A 547 31.39 -16.18 38.02
N VAL A 548 32.48 -16.30 37.30
CA VAL A 548 33.78 -16.72 37.79
C VAL A 548 34.72 -15.52 37.75
N ALA A 549 35.09 -15.02 38.92
CA ALA A 549 36.04 -13.96 39.05
C ALA A 549 37.45 -14.56 39.25
N PHE A 550 38.47 -14.02 38.58
CA PHE A 550 39.85 -14.39 38.77
C PHE A 550 40.69 -13.15 38.97
N GLU A 551 41.72 -13.28 39.82
CA GLU A 551 42.68 -12.25 40.13
C GLU A 551 44.05 -12.86 40.22
N ILE A 552 45.03 -12.30 39.51
CA ILE A 552 46.42 -12.64 39.58
C ILE A 552 47.18 -11.38 40.00
N ARG A 553 47.92 -11.45 41.08
CA ARG A 553 48.68 -10.33 41.63
C ARG A 553 50.09 -10.72 41.93
N ASP A 554 51.04 -9.91 41.47
CA ASP A 554 52.41 -9.94 41.90
C ASP A 554 52.75 -8.72 42.77
N ASP A 555 53.75 -8.84 43.60
CA ASP A 555 54.35 -7.77 44.46
C ASP A 555 55.70 -7.24 43.90
N GLY A 556 55.88 -7.35 42.58
CA GLY A 556 57.08 -6.98 41.88
C GLY A 556 57.22 -5.47 41.60
N VAL A 557 58.16 -5.15 40.69
CA VAL A 557 58.52 -3.75 40.34
C VAL A 557 57.43 -2.98 39.66
N GLY A 558 56.43 -3.66 39.01
CA GLY A 558 55.35 -3.05 38.26
C GLY A 558 55.83 -2.20 37.07
N PHE A 559 54.87 -1.63 36.34
CA PHE A 559 55.11 -0.77 35.16
C PHE A 559 53.96 0.24 34.98
N ASP A 560 54.20 1.28 34.16
CA ASP A 560 53.12 2.18 33.78
C ASP A 560 52.30 1.55 32.61
N VAL A 561 51.02 1.34 32.84
CA VAL A 561 50.12 0.70 31.87
C VAL A 561 49.97 1.55 30.61
N HIS A 562 50.13 2.87 30.68
CA HIS A 562 50.05 3.77 29.55
C HIS A 562 51.27 3.73 28.63
N ASP A 563 52.44 3.41 29.16
CA ASP A 563 53.70 3.34 28.39
C ASP A 563 53.83 2.06 27.55
N VAL A 564 53.07 1.02 27.85
CA VAL A 564 53.13 -0.29 27.14
C VAL A 564 52.41 -0.28 25.79
N HIS A 565 51.56 0.69 25.52
CA HIS A 565 50.88 0.80 24.21
C HIS A 565 51.79 1.26 23.06
N ASP A 566 52.95 1.87 23.35
CA ASP A 566 53.85 2.46 22.34
C ASP A 566 55.14 1.65 22.05
N VAL A 567 55.44 0.58 22.80
CA VAL A 567 56.65 -0.21 22.60
C VAL A 567 56.35 -1.60 22.04
N HIS A 568 57.01 -1.95 20.95
CA HIS A 568 56.96 -3.22 20.22
C HIS A 568 57.04 -4.46 21.15
N GLY A 569 55.87 -4.97 21.61
CA GLY A 569 55.81 -6.15 22.49
C GLY A 569 54.45 -6.43 23.14
N GLY A 570 53.43 -5.59 22.93
CA GLY A 570 52.16 -5.64 23.65
C GLY A 570 51.15 -6.74 23.22
N HIS A 571 51.56 -7.81 22.53
CA HIS A 571 50.62 -8.86 22.08
C HIS A 571 50.00 -9.67 23.24
N GLY A 572 50.68 -9.80 24.37
CA GLY A 572 50.19 -10.57 25.52
C GLY A 572 48.93 -9.99 26.16
N LEU A 573 48.91 -8.67 26.42
CA LEU A 573 47.75 -8.02 27.04
C LEU A 573 46.52 -7.95 26.09
N THR A 574 46.75 -7.75 24.81
CA THR A 574 45.67 -7.77 23.78
C THR A 574 45.08 -9.18 23.68
N ASN A 575 45.91 -10.21 23.67
CA ASN A 575 45.46 -11.61 23.61
C ASN A 575 44.66 -12.03 24.85
N LEU A 576 44.99 -11.48 26.05
CA LEU A 576 44.17 -11.72 27.27
C LEU A 576 42.76 -11.18 27.11
N ASN A 577 42.62 -9.94 26.62
CA ASN A 577 41.32 -9.31 26.44
C ASN A 577 40.47 -10.04 25.40
N ASP A 578 41.06 -10.40 24.26
CA ASP A 578 40.34 -11.09 23.18
C ASP A 578 39.81 -12.47 23.61
N ARG A 579 40.62 -13.22 24.40
CA ARG A 579 40.22 -14.55 24.91
C ARG A 579 39.07 -14.48 25.92
N VAL A 580 39.12 -13.50 26.84
CA VAL A 580 38.09 -13.31 27.86
C VAL A 580 36.81 -12.77 27.24
N ALA A 581 36.92 -11.83 26.30
CA ALA A 581 35.77 -11.31 25.54
C ALA A 581 35.08 -12.39 24.69
N ALA A 582 35.84 -13.36 24.16
CA ALA A 582 35.27 -14.48 23.39
C ALA A 582 34.28 -15.36 24.19
N VAL A 583 34.43 -15.40 25.53
CA VAL A 583 33.55 -16.12 26.45
C VAL A 583 32.55 -15.18 27.20
N GLY A 584 32.45 -13.92 26.75
CA GLY A 584 31.51 -12.94 27.31
C GLY A 584 31.94 -12.35 28.64
N GLY A 585 33.26 -12.31 28.89
CA GLY A 585 33.86 -11.74 30.09
C GLY A 585 34.63 -10.45 29.80
N ASP A 586 35.18 -9.87 30.88
CA ASP A 586 36.01 -8.67 30.85
C ASP A 586 37.29 -8.90 31.66
N VAL A 587 38.43 -8.27 31.27
CA VAL A 587 39.69 -8.32 31.99
C VAL A 587 40.26 -6.91 32.14
N HIS A 588 40.82 -6.62 33.31
CA HIS A 588 41.44 -5.35 33.63
C HIS A 588 42.85 -5.58 34.21
N VAL A 589 43.82 -4.81 33.76
CA VAL A 589 45.18 -4.82 34.24
C VAL A 589 45.49 -3.50 34.94
N ALA A 590 45.96 -3.58 36.17
CA ALA A 590 46.43 -2.44 36.96
C ALA A 590 47.85 -2.69 37.39
N SER A 591 48.78 -1.76 37.11
CA SER A 591 50.16 -1.82 37.50
C SER A 591 50.69 -0.43 37.82
N GLY A 592 51.72 -0.36 38.65
CA GLY A 592 52.39 0.88 38.99
C GLY A 592 53.79 0.61 39.51
N HIS A 593 54.75 1.50 39.28
CA HIS A 593 56.13 1.35 39.70
C HIS A 593 56.24 1.12 41.21
N GLY A 594 56.82 -0.02 41.62
CA GLY A 594 56.97 -0.44 43.01
C GLY A 594 55.65 -0.95 43.67
N ALA A 595 54.59 -1.07 42.94
CA ALA A 595 53.27 -1.53 43.44
C ALA A 595 52.88 -2.93 42.93
N GLY A 596 53.71 -3.54 42.06
CA GLY A 596 53.39 -4.79 41.39
C GLY A 596 52.35 -4.67 40.30
N THR A 597 51.88 -5.81 39.79
CA THR A 597 50.84 -5.89 38.78
C THR A 597 49.64 -6.71 39.26
N THR A 598 48.45 -6.29 38.92
CA THR A 598 47.21 -7.02 39.21
C THR A 598 46.40 -7.18 37.92
N VAL A 599 46.14 -8.41 37.54
CA VAL A 599 45.25 -8.78 36.43
C VAL A 599 43.95 -9.31 37.05
N ARG A 600 42.85 -8.65 36.79
CA ARG A 600 41.52 -9.05 37.25
C ARG A 600 40.60 -9.27 36.08
N GLY A 601 39.83 -10.34 36.13
CA GLY A 601 38.80 -10.58 35.15
C GLY A 601 37.63 -11.34 35.74
N ASP A 602 36.51 -11.30 35.00
CA ASP A 602 35.35 -12.08 35.33
C ASP A 602 34.66 -12.61 34.04
N VAL A 603 34.18 -13.84 34.11
CA VAL A 603 33.50 -14.55 33.01
C VAL A 603 32.19 -15.16 33.49
N PRO A 604 31.17 -15.35 32.64
CA PRO A 604 29.96 -16.10 32.99
C PRO A 604 30.34 -17.53 33.44
N ALA A 605 29.68 -18.09 34.45
CA ALA A 605 29.95 -19.47 34.89
C ALA A 605 29.36 -20.53 33.93
N THR A 606 28.38 -20.12 33.11
CA THR A 606 27.74 -20.94 32.06
C THR A 606 27.60 -20.11 30.79
N THR A 607 27.95 -20.67 29.67
CA THR A 607 27.73 -20.07 28.33
C THR A 607 26.42 -20.56 27.70
#